data_a82f3fbb801884dc683b840d61961719
#
_entry.id   a82f3fbb801884dc683b840d61961719
#
_cell.length_a   1.000
_cell.length_b   1.000
_cell.length_c   1.000
_cell.angle_alpha   90.00
_cell.angle_beta   90.00
_cell.angle_gamma   90.00
#
_symmetry.space_group_name_H-M   'P 1'
#
loop_
_entity.id
_entity.type
_entity.pdbx_description
1 polymer ?
#
loop_
_entity_poly.entity_id
_entity_poly.type
_entity_poly.pdbx_seq_one_letter_code
_entity_poly.pdbx_strand_id
1 'polypeptide(L)'
;MKLKIIWKYQTKKKYQITLETEWLEIKEALLLSEDFESTGRTKELTFVDQTDSQWTKKQIIKYLKEIEEEPHNIKLYFDGGFDIESSLSGIGVCLYYHQNGKEFRKRFNERLDGLKTNNEAEFAALENAILLLEEMNIRGQSVVINGDSQVVLNQLKGDWPCFEEQHERFINRIERKCKELKLTLQYDLIKRNDNKEAHNLATQALKGNKIISTIEFT
;
A
#
# COMPACT_ATOMS: atom_id res chain seq x y z
N MET A 1 -7.49 -8.21 -8.60
CA MET A 1 -8.83 -8.72 -9.01
C MET A 1 -8.63 -9.66 -10.18
N LYS A 2 -9.11 -10.89 -10.07
CA LYS A 2 -9.10 -11.86 -11.18
C LYS A 2 -10.45 -11.88 -11.88
N LEU A 3 -10.43 -12.15 -13.16
CA LEU A 3 -11.60 -12.19 -14.01
C LEU A 3 -11.67 -13.51 -14.78
N LYS A 4 -12.88 -14.01 -15.02
CA LYS A 4 -13.18 -14.99 -16.05
C LYS A 4 -13.83 -14.29 -17.23
N ILE A 5 -13.57 -14.77 -18.43
CA ILE A 5 -14.27 -14.34 -19.64
C ILE A 5 -15.30 -15.39 -20.00
N ILE A 6 -16.55 -14.98 -20.13
CA ILE A 6 -17.63 -15.78 -20.73
C ILE A 6 -17.78 -15.30 -22.17
N TRP A 7 -17.41 -16.17 -23.11
CA TRP A 7 -17.39 -15.87 -24.52
C TRP A 7 -18.49 -16.65 -25.26
N LYS A 8 -19.49 -15.94 -25.78
CA LYS A 8 -20.47 -16.49 -26.72
C LYS A 8 -19.89 -16.42 -28.11
N TYR A 9 -19.36 -17.57 -28.56
CA TYR A 9 -18.78 -17.74 -29.87
C TYR A 9 -19.90 -18.11 -30.88
N GLN A 10 -19.87 -17.51 -32.07
CA GLN A 10 -20.78 -17.83 -33.18
C GLN A 10 -20.02 -18.24 -34.43
N THR A 11 -20.31 -19.44 -34.94
CA THR A 11 -19.75 -19.91 -36.23
C THR A 11 -20.31 -19.13 -37.42
N LYS A 12 -19.64 -19.19 -38.57
CA LYS A 12 -20.18 -18.63 -39.84
C LYS A 12 -21.57 -19.14 -40.20
N LYS A 13 -21.89 -20.38 -39.78
CA LYS A 13 -23.21 -21.00 -39.97
C LYS A 13 -24.21 -20.68 -38.86
N LYS A 14 -23.95 -19.66 -38.06
CA LYS A 14 -24.80 -19.17 -36.95
C LYS A 14 -24.96 -20.14 -35.75
N TYR A 15 -24.21 -21.23 -35.69
CA TYR A 15 -24.19 -22.10 -34.52
C TYR A 15 -23.47 -21.36 -33.39
N GLN A 16 -24.01 -21.41 -32.17
CA GLN A 16 -23.48 -20.70 -31.01
C GLN A 16 -23.06 -21.69 -29.92
N ILE A 17 -21.94 -21.38 -29.27
CA ILE A 17 -21.47 -22.05 -28.04
C ILE A 17 -21.00 -21.02 -27.07
N THR A 18 -21.09 -21.34 -25.76
CA THR A 18 -20.51 -20.55 -24.69
C THR A 18 -19.24 -21.23 -24.22
N LEU A 19 -18.17 -20.46 -24.15
CA LEU A 19 -16.85 -20.88 -23.64
C LEU A 19 -16.52 -20.02 -22.44
N GLU A 20 -15.82 -20.61 -21.47
CA GLU A 20 -15.32 -19.89 -20.29
C GLU A 20 -13.82 -20.07 -20.19
N THR A 21 -13.11 -19.02 -19.74
CA THR A 21 -11.70 -19.12 -19.40
C THR A 21 -11.53 -19.55 -17.94
N GLU A 22 -10.34 -19.91 -17.57
CA GLU A 22 -9.90 -19.90 -16.17
C GLU A 22 -9.78 -18.47 -15.63
N TRP A 23 -9.41 -18.35 -14.34
CA TRP A 23 -9.22 -17.06 -13.69
C TRP A 23 -7.94 -16.38 -14.18
N LEU A 24 -8.08 -15.23 -14.81
CA LEU A 24 -7.02 -14.41 -15.41
C LEU A 24 -6.82 -13.12 -14.61
N GLU A 25 -5.61 -12.57 -14.63
CA GLU A 25 -5.39 -11.20 -14.20
C GLU A 25 -6.07 -10.22 -15.18
N ILE A 26 -6.47 -9.03 -14.70
CA ILE A 26 -7.26 -8.07 -15.50
C ILE A 26 -6.61 -7.75 -16.85
N LYS A 27 -5.28 -7.53 -16.87
CA LYS A 27 -4.54 -7.19 -18.10
C LYS A 27 -4.54 -8.35 -19.10
N GLU A 28 -4.40 -9.58 -18.61
CA GLU A 28 -4.47 -10.80 -19.43
C GLU A 28 -5.87 -11.00 -20.00
N ALA A 29 -6.90 -10.79 -19.16
CA ALA A 29 -8.29 -10.90 -19.60
C ALA A 29 -8.63 -9.86 -20.69
N LEU A 30 -8.14 -8.62 -20.57
CA LEU A 30 -8.35 -7.61 -21.60
C LEU A 30 -7.63 -7.97 -22.90
N LEU A 31 -6.37 -8.40 -22.84
CA LEU A 31 -5.59 -8.81 -24.00
C LEU A 31 -6.28 -9.97 -24.74
N LEU A 32 -6.67 -11.03 -23.99
CA LEU A 32 -7.36 -12.17 -24.56
C LEU A 32 -8.73 -11.80 -25.16
N SER A 33 -9.44 -10.84 -24.55
CA SER A 33 -10.70 -10.34 -25.08
C SER A 33 -10.55 -9.68 -26.46
N GLU A 34 -9.43 -8.98 -26.69
CA GLU A 34 -9.12 -8.38 -28.00
C GLU A 34 -8.89 -9.45 -29.06
N ASP A 35 -8.18 -10.51 -28.72
CA ASP A 35 -8.01 -11.66 -29.63
C ASP A 35 -9.33 -12.30 -29.96
N PHE A 36 -10.22 -12.54 -28.99
CA PHE A 36 -11.55 -13.10 -29.24
C PHE A 36 -12.40 -12.20 -30.15
N GLU A 37 -12.40 -10.90 -29.90
CA GLU A 37 -13.10 -9.91 -30.74
C GLU A 37 -12.55 -9.90 -32.17
N SER A 38 -11.21 -9.99 -32.33
CA SER A 38 -10.53 -9.98 -33.63
C SER A 38 -10.95 -11.16 -34.55
N THR A 39 -11.43 -12.26 -33.97
CA THR A 39 -11.93 -13.41 -34.77
C THR A 39 -13.14 -13.07 -35.62
N GLY A 40 -13.86 -11.98 -35.31
CA GLY A 40 -15.14 -11.62 -35.95
C GLY A 40 -16.27 -12.62 -35.68
N ARG A 41 -16.09 -13.47 -34.65
CA ARG A 41 -17.07 -14.53 -34.27
C ARG A 41 -17.61 -14.35 -32.85
N THR A 42 -17.31 -13.25 -32.22
CA THR A 42 -17.78 -12.90 -30.88
C THR A 42 -19.20 -12.35 -30.98
N LYS A 43 -20.17 -13.10 -30.42
CA LYS A 43 -21.55 -12.66 -30.30
C LYS A 43 -21.71 -11.76 -29.07
N GLU A 44 -21.12 -12.18 -27.96
CA GLU A 44 -21.14 -11.50 -26.69
C GLU A 44 -19.90 -11.91 -25.90
N LEU A 45 -19.38 -10.96 -25.12
CA LEU A 45 -18.24 -11.17 -24.23
C LEU A 45 -18.54 -10.49 -22.91
N THR A 46 -18.54 -11.26 -21.83
CA THR A 46 -18.81 -10.79 -20.47
C THR A 46 -17.64 -11.19 -19.59
N PHE A 47 -17.22 -10.30 -18.72
CA PHE A 47 -16.22 -10.60 -17.68
C PHE A 47 -16.97 -10.84 -16.37
N VAL A 48 -16.50 -11.80 -15.58
CA VAL A 48 -17.05 -12.12 -14.26
C VAL A 48 -15.92 -12.11 -13.24
N ASP A 49 -16.10 -11.43 -12.12
CA ASP A 49 -15.14 -11.42 -11.04
C ASP A 49 -15.38 -12.54 -10.02
N GLN A 50 -14.50 -12.66 -9.01
CA GLN A 50 -14.56 -13.70 -7.98
C GLN A 50 -15.78 -13.58 -7.04
N THR A 51 -16.55 -12.51 -7.14
CA THR A 51 -17.81 -12.29 -6.41
C THR A 51 -19.05 -12.50 -7.29
N ASP A 52 -18.86 -13.10 -8.48
CA ASP A 52 -19.89 -13.33 -9.50
C ASP A 52 -20.50 -12.03 -10.09
N SER A 53 -19.83 -10.89 -9.89
CA SER A 53 -20.24 -9.64 -10.51
C SER A 53 -19.84 -9.59 -11.98
N GLN A 54 -20.79 -9.18 -12.83
CA GLN A 54 -20.58 -9.08 -14.28
C GLN A 54 -20.05 -7.69 -14.67
N TRP A 55 -19.06 -7.68 -15.55
CA TRP A 55 -18.40 -6.49 -16.03
C TRP A 55 -18.36 -6.45 -17.54
N THR A 56 -18.56 -5.27 -18.10
CA THR A 56 -18.24 -5.01 -19.51
C THR A 56 -16.78 -4.57 -19.64
N LYS A 57 -16.18 -4.74 -20.83
CA LYS A 57 -14.83 -4.25 -21.13
C LYS A 57 -14.67 -2.76 -20.79
N LYS A 58 -15.68 -1.93 -21.12
CA LYS A 58 -15.67 -0.49 -20.79
C LYS A 58 -15.63 -0.22 -19.30
N GLN A 59 -16.37 -0.98 -18.49
CA GLN A 59 -16.34 -0.83 -17.03
C GLN A 59 -14.99 -1.25 -16.46
N ILE A 60 -14.38 -2.32 -16.97
CA ILE A 60 -13.04 -2.76 -16.53
C ILE A 60 -11.98 -1.70 -16.87
N ILE A 61 -11.99 -1.14 -18.07
CA ILE A 61 -11.06 -0.09 -18.48
C ILE A 61 -11.23 1.15 -17.60
N LYS A 62 -12.48 1.53 -17.30
CA LYS A 62 -12.76 2.64 -16.38
C LYS A 62 -12.24 2.36 -14.98
N TYR A 63 -12.49 1.17 -14.44
CA TYR A 63 -12.00 0.73 -13.14
C TYR A 63 -10.47 0.73 -13.04
N LEU A 64 -9.78 0.24 -14.08
CA LEU A 64 -8.32 0.31 -14.14
C LEU A 64 -7.80 1.75 -14.11
N LYS A 65 -8.47 2.64 -14.84
CA LYS A 65 -8.11 4.06 -14.85
C LYS A 65 -8.31 4.70 -13.47
N GLU A 66 -9.42 4.41 -12.79
CA GLU A 66 -9.69 4.89 -11.44
C GLU A 66 -8.64 4.42 -10.43
N ILE A 67 -8.24 3.12 -10.50
CA ILE A 67 -7.14 2.59 -9.67
C ILE A 67 -5.83 3.29 -9.97
N GLU A 68 -5.53 3.56 -11.24
CA GLU A 68 -4.28 4.21 -11.65
C GLU A 68 -4.23 5.69 -11.20
N GLU A 69 -5.38 6.36 -11.12
CA GLU A 69 -5.49 7.74 -10.64
C GLU A 69 -5.28 7.86 -9.12
N GLU A 70 -5.49 6.78 -8.35
CA GLU A 70 -5.25 6.75 -6.91
C GLU A 70 -3.84 6.26 -6.57
N PRO A 71 -3.23 6.72 -5.46
CA PRO A 71 -1.98 6.15 -4.98
C PRO A 71 -2.12 4.66 -4.71
N HIS A 72 -1.25 3.82 -5.29
CA HIS A 72 -1.24 2.37 -5.15
C HIS A 72 0.18 1.81 -5.09
N ASN A 73 0.36 0.50 -4.84
CA ASN A 73 1.67 -0.15 -4.64
C ASN A 73 2.50 0.52 -3.54
N ILE A 74 1.86 0.73 -2.39
CA ILE A 74 2.40 1.52 -1.29
C ILE A 74 3.52 0.77 -0.57
N LYS A 75 4.71 1.38 -0.50
CA LYS A 75 5.83 0.95 0.32
C LYS A 75 6.22 2.06 1.28
N LEU A 76 6.13 1.78 2.55
CA LEU A 76 6.39 2.72 3.63
C LEU A 76 7.64 2.30 4.39
N TYR A 77 8.52 3.27 4.66
CA TYR A 77 9.71 3.15 5.49
C TYR A 77 9.59 4.13 6.66
N PHE A 78 9.92 3.67 7.85
CA PHE A 78 9.87 4.51 9.04
C PHE A 78 11.11 4.29 9.91
N ASP A 79 11.48 5.30 10.65
CA ASP A 79 12.52 5.26 11.69
C ASP A 79 12.24 6.30 12.76
N GLY A 80 12.61 5.99 13.99
CA GLY A 80 12.51 6.87 15.13
C GLY A 80 13.81 6.90 15.91
N GLY A 81 14.22 8.07 16.36
CA GLY A 81 15.37 8.24 17.21
C GLY A 81 15.04 9.06 18.44
N PHE A 82 15.59 8.70 19.60
CA PHE A 82 15.47 9.42 20.85
C PHE A 82 16.84 9.92 21.30
N ASP A 83 16.93 11.21 21.56
CA ASP A 83 18.12 11.85 22.12
C ASP A 83 17.95 12.04 23.65
N ILE A 84 18.77 11.32 24.40
CA ILE A 84 18.71 11.31 25.87
C ILE A 84 19.08 12.69 26.46
N GLU A 85 20.02 13.42 25.84
CA GLU A 85 20.51 14.69 26.37
C GLU A 85 19.44 15.79 26.27
N SER A 86 18.77 15.87 25.12
CA SER A 86 17.70 16.87 24.90
C SER A 86 16.32 16.38 25.31
N SER A 87 16.14 15.08 25.58
CA SER A 87 14.85 14.44 25.82
C SER A 87 13.86 14.63 24.64
N LEU A 88 14.38 14.78 23.43
CA LEU A 88 13.62 14.94 22.21
C LEU A 88 13.68 13.68 21.35
N SER A 89 12.65 13.48 20.56
CA SER A 89 12.60 12.42 19.54
C SER A 89 12.50 13.01 18.15
N GLY A 90 13.09 12.33 17.20
CA GLY A 90 12.93 12.62 15.78
C GLY A 90 12.32 11.43 15.08
N ILE A 91 11.30 11.66 14.27
CA ILE A 91 10.69 10.63 13.43
C ILE A 91 10.95 10.93 11.96
N GLY A 92 11.12 9.86 11.17
CA GLY A 92 11.33 9.92 9.74
C GLY A 92 10.47 8.90 9.00
N VAL A 93 9.80 9.36 7.96
CA VAL A 93 8.91 8.55 7.12
C VAL A 93 9.25 8.79 5.66
N CYS A 94 9.40 7.71 4.91
CA CYS A 94 9.55 7.73 3.47
C CYS A 94 8.51 6.80 2.83
N LEU A 95 7.69 7.34 1.93
CA LEU A 95 6.60 6.64 1.28
C LEU A 95 6.85 6.61 -0.22
N TYR A 96 6.90 5.40 -0.80
CA TYR A 96 6.92 5.18 -2.24
C TYR A 96 5.56 4.67 -2.70
N TYR A 97 5.07 5.19 -3.81
CA TYR A 97 3.79 4.81 -4.38
C TYR A 97 3.73 5.08 -5.87
N HIS A 98 2.83 4.39 -6.57
CA HIS A 98 2.51 4.66 -7.97
C HIS A 98 1.21 5.45 -8.06
N GLN A 99 1.12 6.35 -9.03
CA GLN A 99 -0.08 7.13 -9.34
C GLN A 99 0.03 7.68 -10.76
N ASN A 100 -1.02 7.56 -11.56
CA ASN A 100 -1.05 8.02 -12.96
C ASN A 100 0.11 7.48 -13.82
N GLY A 101 0.49 6.20 -13.63
CA GLY A 101 1.58 5.56 -14.37
C GLY A 101 2.99 6.03 -13.96
N LYS A 102 3.11 6.79 -12.89
CA LYS A 102 4.37 7.35 -12.40
C LYS A 102 4.67 6.86 -11.00
N GLU A 103 5.94 6.84 -10.64
CA GLU A 103 6.41 6.52 -9.30
C GLU A 103 6.72 7.80 -8.52
N PHE A 104 6.27 7.86 -7.28
CA PHE A 104 6.46 9.00 -6.39
C PHE A 104 7.15 8.58 -5.10
N ARG A 105 7.92 9.50 -4.54
CA ARG A 105 8.45 9.42 -3.18
C ARG A 105 7.99 10.62 -2.38
N LYS A 106 7.28 10.38 -1.27
CA LYS A 106 6.94 11.38 -0.27
C LYS A 106 7.82 11.19 0.95
N ARG A 107 8.42 12.27 1.44
CA ARG A 107 9.25 12.31 2.65
C ARG A 107 8.60 13.21 3.67
N PHE A 108 8.65 12.75 4.90
CA PHE A 108 8.13 13.47 6.05
C PHE A 108 9.04 13.23 7.25
N ASN A 109 9.28 14.25 8.03
CA ASN A 109 9.89 14.11 9.34
C ASN A 109 9.29 15.09 10.32
N GLU A 110 9.39 14.76 11.61
CA GLU A 110 8.91 15.61 12.68
C GLU A 110 9.73 15.40 13.95
N ARG A 111 9.91 16.47 14.73
CA ARG A 111 10.48 16.42 16.06
C ARG A 111 9.36 16.37 17.07
N LEU A 112 9.44 15.40 17.99
CA LEU A 112 8.46 15.15 19.03
C LEU A 112 9.10 15.30 20.42
N ASP A 113 8.30 15.71 21.39
CA ASP A 113 8.62 15.71 22.80
C ASP A 113 7.75 14.70 23.56
N GLY A 114 8.09 14.45 24.83
CA GLY A 114 7.30 13.59 25.71
C GLY A 114 7.49 12.08 25.54
N LEU A 115 8.27 11.63 24.57
CA LEU A 115 8.70 10.23 24.45
C LEU A 115 9.94 9.99 25.33
N LYS A 116 10.14 8.74 25.76
CA LYS A 116 11.16 8.39 26.76
C LYS A 116 12.21 7.41 26.26
N THR A 117 11.90 6.72 25.18
CA THR A 117 12.75 5.64 24.65
C THR A 117 12.82 5.67 23.12
N ASN A 118 13.85 5.01 22.59
CA ASN A 118 13.98 4.83 21.15
C ASN A 118 12.83 4.01 20.56
N ASN A 119 12.36 2.96 21.27
CA ASN A 119 11.23 2.16 20.82
C ASN A 119 9.94 3.00 20.73
N GLU A 120 9.69 3.89 21.70
CA GLU A 120 8.55 4.81 21.63
C GLU A 120 8.65 5.74 20.41
N ALA A 121 9.85 6.24 20.08
CA ALA A 121 10.06 7.06 18.89
C ALA A 121 9.81 6.28 17.61
N GLU A 122 10.19 5.02 17.55
CA GLU A 122 9.91 4.14 16.42
C GLU A 122 8.42 3.84 16.25
N PHE A 123 7.70 3.54 17.34
CA PHE A 123 6.24 3.41 17.31
C PHE A 123 5.56 4.70 16.86
N ALA A 124 6.01 5.85 17.37
CA ALA A 124 5.50 7.16 16.96
C ALA A 124 5.76 7.44 15.48
N ALA A 125 6.92 7.04 14.95
CA ALA A 125 7.21 7.15 13.52
C ALA A 125 6.23 6.36 12.67
N LEU A 126 5.94 5.11 13.05
CA LEU A 126 4.96 4.29 12.33
C LEU A 126 3.53 4.83 12.48
N GLU A 127 3.12 5.29 13.67
CA GLU A 127 1.80 5.91 13.85
C GLU A 127 1.64 7.13 12.93
N ASN A 128 2.63 8.02 12.88
CA ASN A 128 2.60 9.17 11.98
C ASN A 128 2.63 8.77 10.51
N ALA A 129 3.31 7.68 10.17
CA ALA A 129 3.27 7.12 8.82
C ALA A 129 1.87 6.66 8.41
N ILE A 130 1.12 6.02 9.31
CA ILE A 130 -0.28 5.63 9.06
C ILE A 130 -1.20 6.86 8.96
N LEU A 131 -0.98 7.90 9.77
CA LEU A 131 -1.70 9.18 9.64
C LEU A 131 -1.42 9.85 8.29
N LEU A 132 -0.19 9.77 7.79
CA LEU A 132 0.16 10.27 6.46
C LEU A 132 -0.60 9.55 5.35
N LEU A 133 -0.83 8.23 5.48
CA LEU A 133 -1.68 7.49 4.53
C LEU A 133 -3.14 7.98 4.57
N GLU A 134 -3.65 8.31 5.77
CA GLU A 134 -4.99 8.90 5.91
C GLU A 134 -5.10 10.27 5.22
N GLU A 135 -4.11 11.15 5.43
CA GLU A 135 -4.04 12.47 4.76
C GLU A 135 -4.02 12.35 3.23
N MET A 136 -3.38 11.30 2.71
CA MET A 136 -3.34 10.99 1.29
C MET A 136 -4.59 10.26 0.78
N ASN A 137 -5.60 10.05 1.64
CA ASN A 137 -6.83 9.30 1.36
C ASN A 137 -6.57 7.85 0.88
N ILE A 138 -5.46 7.23 1.30
CA ILE A 138 -5.13 5.83 0.99
C ILE A 138 -5.98 4.93 1.88
N ARG A 139 -6.88 4.15 1.25
CA ARG A 139 -7.84 3.27 1.92
C ARG A 139 -8.04 1.98 1.16
N GLY A 140 -8.42 0.90 1.89
CA GLY A 140 -8.80 -0.38 1.27
C GLY A 140 -7.68 -1.09 0.51
N GLN A 141 -6.41 -0.80 0.86
CA GLN A 141 -5.25 -1.28 0.13
C GLN A 141 -4.28 -2.06 1.03
N SER A 142 -3.42 -2.84 0.38
CA SER A 142 -2.27 -3.45 1.02
C SER A 142 -1.10 -2.47 1.05
N VAL A 143 -0.43 -2.37 2.19
CA VAL A 143 0.73 -1.49 2.43
C VAL A 143 1.88 -2.33 2.95
N VAL A 144 3.04 -2.25 2.29
CA VAL A 144 4.26 -2.87 2.77
C VAL A 144 4.98 -1.91 3.71
N ILE A 145 5.13 -2.33 4.96
CA ILE A 145 5.80 -1.59 6.03
C ILE A 145 7.21 -2.11 6.20
N ASN A 146 8.20 -1.29 5.89
CA ASN A 146 9.62 -1.61 6.03
C ASN A 146 10.20 -0.88 7.24
N GLY A 147 10.82 -1.60 8.16
CA GLY A 147 11.49 -1.05 9.34
C GLY A 147 12.64 -1.93 9.79
N ASP A 148 13.59 -1.38 10.51
CA ASP A 148 14.73 -2.11 11.09
C ASP A 148 14.58 -2.38 12.60
N SER A 149 13.45 -1.98 13.19
CA SER A 149 13.11 -2.27 14.59
C SER A 149 12.43 -3.64 14.73
N GLN A 150 13.17 -4.60 15.24
CA GLN A 150 12.62 -5.93 15.54
C GLN A 150 11.52 -5.87 16.60
N VAL A 151 11.70 -5.01 17.62
CA VAL A 151 10.72 -4.87 18.70
C VAL A 151 9.38 -4.40 18.16
N VAL A 152 9.37 -3.30 17.44
CA VAL A 152 8.13 -2.70 16.88
C VAL A 152 7.43 -3.67 15.94
N LEU A 153 8.16 -4.24 14.97
CA LEU A 153 7.55 -5.11 13.97
C LEU A 153 7.04 -6.43 14.55
N ASN A 154 7.79 -7.06 15.47
CA ASN A 154 7.35 -8.34 16.05
C ASN A 154 6.21 -8.15 17.06
N GLN A 155 6.16 -7.03 17.79
CA GLN A 155 5.03 -6.71 18.66
C GLN A 155 3.76 -6.42 17.85
N LEU A 156 3.85 -5.70 16.74
CA LEU A 156 2.71 -5.43 15.83
C LEU A 156 2.21 -6.69 15.10
N LYS A 157 3.12 -7.65 14.80
CA LYS A 157 2.73 -8.96 14.26
C LYS A 157 2.06 -9.87 15.31
N GLY A 158 2.20 -9.54 16.58
CA GLY A 158 1.82 -10.42 17.68
C GLY A 158 2.79 -11.57 17.94
N ASP A 159 3.97 -11.56 17.31
CA ASP A 159 5.02 -12.58 17.48
C ASP A 159 5.73 -12.43 18.84
N TRP A 160 5.82 -11.20 19.35
CA TRP A 160 6.40 -10.88 20.64
C TRP A 160 5.38 -10.25 21.58
N PRO A 161 5.41 -10.60 22.88
CA PRO A 161 4.55 -9.96 23.87
C PRO A 161 4.93 -8.48 24.07
N CYS A 162 3.94 -7.66 24.34
CA CYS A 162 4.13 -6.26 24.72
C CYS A 162 3.89 -6.13 26.23
N PHE A 163 4.92 -5.74 26.98
CA PHE A 163 4.84 -5.56 28.43
C PHE A 163 4.76 -4.10 28.85
N GLU A 164 5.17 -3.20 27.96
CA GLU A 164 5.14 -1.76 28.21
C GLU A 164 3.78 -1.18 27.82
N GLU A 165 3.09 -0.61 28.81
CA GLU A 165 1.76 0.00 28.60
C GLU A 165 1.79 1.08 27.48
N GLN A 166 2.90 1.81 27.36
CA GLN A 166 3.02 2.85 26.34
C GLN A 166 3.12 2.26 24.92
N HIS A 167 3.85 1.16 24.75
CA HIS A 167 3.91 0.45 23.46
C HIS A 167 2.54 -0.12 23.09
N GLU A 168 1.83 -0.73 24.05
CA GLU A 168 0.47 -1.24 23.84
C GLU A 168 -0.49 -0.14 23.38
N ARG A 169 -0.39 1.05 23.95
CA ARG A 169 -1.18 2.22 23.51
C ARG A 169 -0.90 2.59 22.05
N PHE A 170 0.37 2.58 21.62
CA PHE A 170 0.73 2.82 20.22
C PHE A 170 0.14 1.72 19.31
N ILE A 171 0.34 0.46 19.65
CA ILE A 171 -0.19 -0.68 18.89
C ILE A 171 -1.69 -0.54 18.70
N ASN A 172 -2.43 -0.31 19.77
CA ASN A 172 -3.89 -0.16 19.73
C ASN A 172 -4.35 1.01 18.84
N ARG A 173 -3.61 2.14 18.82
CA ARG A 173 -3.94 3.29 17.96
C ARG A 173 -3.65 2.99 16.50
N ILE A 174 -2.51 2.36 16.19
CA ILE A 174 -2.11 1.94 14.84
C ILE A 174 -3.13 0.95 14.29
N GLU A 175 -3.46 -0.12 15.03
CA GLU A 175 -4.41 -1.13 14.59
C GLU A 175 -5.81 -0.57 14.36
N ARG A 176 -6.29 0.27 15.28
CA ARG A 176 -7.57 0.95 15.13
C ARG A 176 -7.59 1.79 13.86
N LYS A 177 -6.55 2.59 13.61
CA LYS A 177 -6.47 3.44 12.43
C LYS A 177 -6.39 2.61 11.14
N CYS A 178 -5.61 1.54 11.13
CA CYS A 178 -5.55 0.61 9.99
C CYS A 178 -6.90 -0.02 9.69
N LYS A 179 -7.66 -0.39 10.73
CA LYS A 179 -9.01 -0.92 10.59
C LYS A 179 -9.99 0.11 10.03
N GLU A 180 -9.94 1.36 10.51
CA GLU A 180 -10.75 2.48 9.99
C GLU A 180 -10.46 2.75 8.51
N LEU A 181 -9.21 2.69 8.13
CA LEU A 181 -8.75 2.89 6.75
C LEU A 181 -8.89 1.62 5.89
N LYS A 182 -9.27 0.47 6.48
CA LYS A 182 -9.32 -0.84 5.81
C LYS A 182 -7.99 -1.22 5.14
N LEU A 183 -6.87 -0.91 5.79
CA LEU A 183 -5.54 -1.26 5.31
C LEU A 183 -5.18 -2.68 5.72
N THR A 184 -4.48 -3.39 4.84
CA THR A 184 -3.83 -4.67 5.14
C THR A 184 -2.33 -4.43 5.17
N LEU A 185 -1.72 -4.54 6.36
CA LEU A 185 -0.29 -4.30 6.52
C LEU A 185 0.51 -5.58 6.31
N GLN A 186 1.57 -5.47 5.53
CA GLN A 186 2.61 -6.49 5.40
C GLN A 186 3.89 -5.92 6.01
N TYR A 187 4.47 -6.62 7.00
CA TYR A 187 5.62 -6.12 7.73
C TYR A 187 6.90 -6.82 7.27
N ASP A 188 7.83 -6.05 6.74
CA ASP A 188 9.15 -6.50 6.30
C ASP A 188 10.23 -5.93 7.23
N LEU A 189 10.94 -6.84 7.90
CA LEU A 189 12.12 -6.49 8.68
C LEU A 189 13.31 -6.33 7.73
N ILE A 190 13.83 -5.11 7.62
CA ILE A 190 14.96 -4.79 6.75
C ILE A 190 16.22 -4.49 7.57
N LYS A 191 17.38 -4.51 6.91
CA LYS A 191 18.63 -4.10 7.54
C LYS A 191 18.66 -2.58 7.67
N ARG A 192 19.33 -2.06 8.71
CA ARG A 192 19.51 -0.61 8.91
C ARG A 192 20.09 0.10 7.68
N ASN A 193 20.96 -0.57 6.94
CA ASN A 193 21.52 -0.03 5.69
C ASN A 193 20.47 0.17 4.59
N ASP A 194 19.36 -0.55 4.63
CA ASP A 194 18.27 -0.46 3.66
C ASP A 194 17.19 0.55 4.13
N ASN A 195 17.29 1.04 5.41
CA ASN A 195 16.40 2.06 6.01
C ASN A 195 17.07 3.44 6.11
N LYS A 196 18.15 3.70 5.36
CA LYS A 196 18.96 4.93 5.49
C LYS A 196 18.18 6.22 5.32
N GLU A 197 17.19 6.23 4.44
CA GLU A 197 16.44 7.45 4.15
C GLU A 197 15.54 7.84 5.32
N ALA A 198 14.77 6.91 5.87
CA ALA A 198 13.95 7.15 7.07
C ALA A 198 14.84 7.53 8.27
N HIS A 199 15.98 6.84 8.46
CA HIS A 199 16.96 7.16 9.50
C HIS A 199 17.51 8.59 9.35
N ASN A 200 17.89 9.00 8.15
CA ASN A 200 18.36 10.36 7.90
C ASN A 200 17.27 11.40 8.20
N LEU A 201 16.03 11.12 7.85
CA LEU A 201 14.89 12.01 8.14
C LEU A 201 14.68 12.17 9.64
N ALA A 202 14.70 11.07 10.43
CA ALA A 202 14.61 11.11 11.88
C ALA A 202 15.76 11.92 12.50
N THR A 203 16.99 11.70 12.01
CA THR A 203 18.17 12.47 12.45
C THR A 203 18.05 13.96 12.12
N GLN A 204 17.54 14.34 10.95
CA GLN A 204 17.31 15.74 10.59
C GLN A 204 16.22 16.37 11.46
N ALA A 205 15.18 15.62 11.83
CA ALA A 205 14.15 16.09 12.76
C ALA A 205 14.73 16.46 14.13
N LEU A 206 15.60 15.61 14.70
CA LEU A 206 16.32 15.91 15.96
C LEU A 206 17.14 17.20 15.87
N LYS A 207 17.73 17.47 14.71
CA LYS A 207 18.47 18.72 14.46
C LYS A 207 17.58 19.94 14.23
N GLY A 208 16.25 19.78 14.25
CA GLY A 208 15.27 20.83 14.00
C GLY A 208 15.01 21.13 12.53
N ASN A 209 15.53 20.33 11.60
CA ASN A 209 15.32 20.50 10.18
C ASN A 209 14.01 19.79 9.77
N LYS A 210 12.98 20.57 9.44
CA LYS A 210 11.70 20.03 8.94
C LYS A 210 11.78 19.72 7.47
N ILE A 211 11.40 18.50 7.07
CA ILE A 211 11.40 18.03 5.70
C ILE A 211 10.01 17.48 5.36
N ILE A 212 9.32 18.13 4.42
CA ILE A 212 8.10 17.64 3.81
C ILE A 212 8.26 17.83 2.32
N SER A 213 8.33 16.74 1.56
CA SER A 213 8.52 16.83 0.11
C SER A 213 7.92 15.63 -0.61
N THR A 214 7.40 15.89 -1.81
CA THR A 214 6.98 14.85 -2.74
C THR A 214 7.72 15.07 -4.06
N ILE A 215 8.35 14.03 -4.57
CA ILE A 215 9.04 14.05 -5.85
C ILE A 215 8.56 12.89 -6.71
N GLU A 216 8.49 13.14 -8.03
CA GLU A 216 8.27 12.13 -9.04
C GLU A 216 9.62 11.47 -9.37
N PHE A 217 9.63 10.15 -9.43
CA PHE A 217 10.75 9.39 -10.01
C PHE A 217 10.48 9.17 -11.49
N THR A 218 11.45 9.44 -12.29
CA THR A 218 11.48 9.12 -13.73
C THR A 218 12.37 7.92 -13.99
#